data_48508901667931a6979cf08bb5bb3eca
#
_entry.id   48508901667931a6979cf08bb5bb3eca
#
_cell.length_a   1.000
_cell.length_b   1.000
_cell.length_c   1.000
_cell.angle_alpha   90.00
_cell.angle_beta   90.00
_cell.angle_gamma   90.00
#
_symmetry.space_group_name_H-M   'P 1'
#
loop_
_entity.id
_entity.type
_entity.pdbx_description
1 polymer ?
#
loop_
_entity_poly.entity_id
_entity_poly.type
_entity_poly.pdbx_seq_one_letter_code
_entity_poly.pdbx_strand_id
1 'polypeptide(L)'
;MTFIKLEGLTKRFGGLTAVDEVDFEIEKGKITAIIGPNGAGKSTFFNLISGFHRPTSGSITFEGKDITKTPPHIVARLGIARTFQTTHLFDTSSVIDNIIVGYRLRTKSKLFDAILRTKREKREEKEAFERAIEVLDFVGLTNLANSPVSTISQESKKRVAIALALATGPKVIFLDEPAAGINPGETEGLAELMKKIVDSGITVCTIEHKMQMIMGLADNIMVLNHGAKIAQGTPEEIKNNPTVIEAYLGGESSAEVI
;
A
#
# COMPACT_ATOMS: atom_id res chain seq x y z
N MET A 1 11.81 10.83 -11.98
CA MET A 1 12.70 11.21 -10.86
C MET A 1 12.51 10.16 -9.77
N THR A 2 13.59 9.47 -9.38
CA THR A 2 13.55 8.40 -8.38
C THR A 2 12.99 8.90 -7.05
N PHE A 3 11.97 8.24 -6.53
CA PHE A 3 11.24 8.64 -5.34
C PHE A 3 11.59 7.74 -4.14
N ILE A 4 11.65 6.42 -4.40
CA ILE A 4 12.20 5.43 -3.48
C ILE A 4 13.27 4.66 -4.24
N LYS A 5 14.44 4.49 -3.64
CA LYS A 5 15.54 3.69 -4.20
C LYS A 5 15.95 2.62 -3.21
N LEU A 6 16.10 1.40 -3.72
CA LEU A 6 16.55 0.25 -2.97
C LEU A 6 17.83 -0.27 -3.65
N GLU A 7 18.87 -0.54 -2.85
CA GLU A 7 20.18 -0.98 -3.34
C GLU A 7 20.63 -2.21 -2.54
N GLY A 8 20.82 -3.34 -3.24
CA GLY A 8 21.26 -4.61 -2.69
C GLY A 8 20.38 -5.12 -1.54
N LEU A 9 19.05 -4.82 -1.59
CA LEU A 9 18.17 -5.08 -0.47
C LEU A 9 18.03 -6.57 -0.22
N THR A 10 18.44 -7.01 0.97
CA THR A 10 18.42 -8.42 1.36
C THR A 10 17.75 -8.60 2.71
N LYS A 11 16.93 -9.65 2.82
CA LYS A 11 16.34 -10.10 4.10
C LYS A 11 16.43 -11.60 4.25
N ARG A 12 17.08 -12.00 5.35
CA ARG A 12 17.18 -13.40 5.76
C ARG A 12 16.47 -13.63 7.07
N PHE A 13 15.78 -14.76 7.17
CA PHE A 13 15.15 -15.27 8.39
C PHE A 13 15.75 -16.65 8.68
N GLY A 14 16.72 -16.71 9.57
CA GLY A 14 17.51 -17.94 9.78
C GLY A 14 18.18 -18.40 8.48
N GLY A 15 17.86 -19.61 8.02
CA GLY A 15 18.39 -20.16 6.77
C GLY A 15 17.63 -19.75 5.49
N LEU A 16 16.48 -19.06 5.63
CA LEU A 16 15.65 -18.63 4.48
C LEU A 16 16.02 -17.21 4.05
N THR A 17 16.38 -17.03 2.78
CA THR A 17 16.50 -15.71 2.16
C THR A 17 15.17 -15.35 1.52
N ALA A 18 14.44 -14.41 2.11
CA ALA A 18 13.11 -14.01 1.66
C ALA A 18 13.13 -12.84 0.67
N VAL A 19 14.19 -12.03 0.68
CA VAL A 19 14.50 -11.00 -0.34
C VAL A 19 16.00 -11.06 -0.52
N ASP A 20 16.48 -11.12 -1.76
CA ASP A 20 17.87 -11.39 -2.11
C ASP A 20 18.39 -10.37 -3.12
N GLU A 21 19.29 -9.50 -2.67
CA GLU A 21 20.03 -8.49 -3.45
C GLU A 21 19.15 -7.69 -4.43
N VAL A 22 17.97 -7.25 -3.99
CA VAL A 22 17.04 -6.52 -4.86
C VAL A 22 17.44 -5.06 -5.00
N ASP A 23 17.77 -4.66 -6.22
CA ASP A 23 17.89 -3.27 -6.66
C ASP A 23 16.60 -2.85 -7.35
N PHE A 24 15.97 -1.77 -6.88
CA PHE A 24 14.71 -1.30 -7.44
C PHE A 24 14.48 0.19 -7.20
N GLU A 25 13.80 0.83 -8.15
CA GLU A 25 13.42 2.23 -8.05
C GLU A 25 11.90 2.40 -8.25
N ILE A 26 11.27 3.16 -7.37
CA ILE A 26 9.87 3.58 -7.51
C ILE A 26 9.86 5.04 -7.94
N GLU A 27 9.21 5.32 -9.05
CA GLU A 27 9.08 6.67 -9.60
C GLU A 27 7.91 7.41 -8.95
N LYS A 28 8.09 8.72 -8.75
CA LYS A 28 7.04 9.59 -8.20
C LYS A 28 5.89 9.76 -9.18
N GLY A 29 4.64 9.72 -8.66
CA GLY A 29 3.44 9.98 -9.43
C GLY A 29 3.11 8.89 -10.45
N LYS A 30 3.58 7.66 -10.20
CA LYS A 30 3.29 6.48 -11.02
C LYS A 30 2.68 5.36 -10.20
N ILE A 31 2.06 4.41 -10.90
CA ILE A 31 1.60 3.14 -10.35
C ILE A 31 2.66 2.09 -10.61
N THR A 32 3.28 1.60 -9.55
CA THR A 32 4.24 0.49 -9.61
C THR A 32 3.59 -0.76 -9.05
N ALA A 33 3.59 -1.84 -9.81
CA ALA A 33 3.09 -3.13 -9.34
C ALA A 33 4.24 -4.09 -9.01
N ILE A 34 4.07 -4.88 -7.96
CA ILE A 34 4.97 -5.97 -7.59
C ILE A 34 4.21 -7.27 -7.69
N ILE A 35 4.64 -8.13 -8.61
CA ILE A 35 4.00 -9.41 -8.87
C ILE A 35 4.99 -10.56 -8.65
N GLY A 36 4.48 -11.78 -8.65
CA GLY A 36 5.26 -13.00 -8.49
C GLY A 36 4.46 -14.10 -7.81
N PRO A 37 4.92 -15.35 -7.87
CA PRO A 37 4.27 -16.50 -7.23
C PRO A 37 4.09 -16.33 -5.72
N ASN A 38 3.29 -17.19 -5.10
CA ASN A 38 3.18 -17.26 -3.65
C ASN A 38 4.55 -17.64 -3.06
N GLY A 39 4.94 -16.96 -1.96
CA GLY A 39 6.26 -17.15 -1.38
C GLY A 39 7.42 -16.42 -2.08
N ALA A 40 7.18 -15.67 -3.14
CA ALA A 40 8.22 -14.93 -3.86
C ALA A 40 8.91 -13.80 -3.07
N GLY A 41 8.43 -13.45 -1.85
CA GLY A 41 9.02 -12.41 -1.02
C GLY A 41 8.31 -11.05 -1.06
N LYS A 42 7.20 -10.90 -1.79
CA LYS A 42 6.49 -9.63 -2.00
C LYS A 42 6.09 -8.92 -0.69
N SER A 43 5.42 -9.62 0.22
CA SER A 43 5.01 -9.03 1.51
C SER A 43 6.21 -8.70 2.41
N THR A 44 7.29 -9.50 2.33
CA THR A 44 8.56 -9.19 3.02
C THR A 44 9.18 -7.92 2.45
N PHE A 45 9.17 -7.75 1.13
CA PHE A 45 9.64 -6.55 0.46
C PHE A 45 8.87 -5.29 0.93
N PHE A 46 7.55 -5.35 1.00
CA PHE A 46 6.73 -4.26 1.56
C PHE A 46 7.03 -4.01 3.04
N ASN A 47 7.25 -5.07 3.84
CA ASN A 47 7.63 -4.95 5.25
C ASN A 47 8.96 -4.23 5.44
N LEU A 48 9.91 -4.41 4.53
CA LEU A 48 11.20 -3.72 4.56
C LEU A 48 11.04 -2.23 4.29
N ILE A 49 10.34 -1.84 3.22
CA ILE A 49 10.16 -0.42 2.85
C ILE A 49 9.34 0.32 3.91
N SER A 50 8.33 -0.31 4.49
CA SER A 50 7.51 0.30 5.53
C SER A 50 8.12 0.23 6.94
N GLY A 51 9.34 -0.30 7.08
CA GLY A 51 10.11 -0.32 8.34
C GLY A 51 9.65 -1.37 9.36
N PHE A 52 8.70 -2.27 9.00
CA PHE A 52 8.27 -3.38 9.86
C PHE A 52 9.36 -4.45 10.02
N HIS A 53 10.20 -4.63 9.00
CA HIS A 53 11.39 -5.44 9.08
C HIS A 53 12.62 -4.60 8.76
N ARG A 54 13.72 -4.87 9.47
CA ARG A 54 15.03 -4.33 9.12
C ARG A 54 15.67 -5.23 8.07
N PRO A 55 16.29 -4.71 7.02
CA PRO A 55 17.04 -5.51 6.08
C PRO A 55 18.25 -6.15 6.77
N THR A 56 18.71 -7.27 6.24
CA THR A 56 19.96 -7.92 6.66
C THR A 56 21.15 -7.17 6.05
N SER A 57 21.03 -6.74 4.79
CA SER A 57 21.97 -5.88 4.06
C SER A 57 21.24 -5.02 3.03
N GLY A 58 21.96 -4.11 2.41
CA GLY A 58 21.42 -3.15 1.47
C GLY A 58 20.85 -1.89 2.12
N SER A 59 20.30 -1.00 1.31
CA SER A 59 19.80 0.30 1.75
C SER A 59 18.46 0.66 1.11
N ILE A 60 17.70 1.52 1.79
CA ILE A 60 16.43 2.07 1.33
C ILE A 60 16.51 3.59 1.48
N THR A 61 16.33 4.30 0.38
CA THR A 61 16.33 5.76 0.34
C THR A 61 14.96 6.26 -0.10
N PHE A 62 14.40 7.21 0.62
CA PHE A 62 13.14 7.90 0.31
C PHE A 62 13.36 9.41 0.19
N GLU A 63 13.06 9.99 -0.97
CA GLU A 63 13.33 11.42 -1.27
C GLU A 63 14.77 11.83 -0.91
N GLY A 64 15.75 10.97 -1.22
CA GLY A 64 17.17 11.22 -0.93
C GLY A 64 17.59 11.01 0.54
N LYS A 65 16.68 10.59 1.43
CA LYS A 65 16.98 10.29 2.83
C LYS A 65 17.06 8.79 3.05
N ASP A 66 18.10 8.34 3.73
CA ASP A 66 18.21 6.96 4.18
C ASP A 66 17.15 6.67 5.25
N ILE A 67 16.30 5.67 4.97
CA ILE A 67 15.26 5.17 5.89
C ILE A 67 15.47 3.71 6.28
N THR A 68 16.61 3.12 5.93
CA THR A 68 16.93 1.68 6.06
C THR A 68 16.65 1.10 7.45
N LYS A 69 16.95 1.89 8.50
CA LYS A 69 16.76 1.48 9.90
C LYS A 69 15.66 2.25 10.61
N THR A 70 14.85 3.00 9.86
CA THR A 70 13.81 3.87 10.40
C THR A 70 12.61 3.04 10.86
N PRO A 71 12.08 3.26 12.08
CA PRO A 71 10.94 2.49 12.59
C PRO A 71 9.64 2.88 11.87
N PRO A 72 8.61 1.99 11.82
CA PRO A 72 7.40 2.15 11.01
C PRO A 72 6.66 3.46 11.26
N HIS A 73 6.53 3.89 12.51
CA HIS A 73 5.81 5.11 12.86
C HIS A 73 6.51 6.40 12.36
N ILE A 74 7.82 6.37 12.20
CA ILE A 74 8.58 7.47 11.59
C ILE A 74 8.48 7.40 10.06
N VAL A 75 8.57 6.19 9.47
CA VAL A 75 8.36 5.96 8.03
C VAL A 75 6.98 6.51 7.62
N ALA A 76 5.93 6.23 8.39
CA ALA A 76 4.58 6.76 8.15
C ALA A 76 4.55 8.31 8.23
N ARG A 77 5.24 8.92 9.20
CA ARG A 77 5.34 10.39 9.31
C ARG A 77 6.11 11.06 8.17
N LEU A 78 7.02 10.33 7.52
CA LEU A 78 7.73 10.81 6.33
C LEU A 78 6.83 10.84 5.09
N GLY A 79 5.69 10.14 5.12
CA GLY A 79 4.71 10.11 4.06
C GLY A 79 4.60 8.77 3.32
N ILE A 80 5.06 7.68 3.92
CA ILE A 80 4.88 6.33 3.40
C ILE A 80 3.71 5.67 4.16
N ALA A 81 2.54 5.54 3.52
CA ALA A 81 1.41 4.82 4.08
C ALA A 81 1.33 3.40 3.51
N ARG A 82 0.72 2.49 4.27
CA ARG A 82 0.49 1.12 3.83
C ARG A 82 -0.88 0.61 4.28
N THR A 83 -1.57 -0.10 3.39
CA THR A 83 -2.66 -0.98 3.79
C THR A 83 -2.11 -2.38 4.08
N PHE A 84 -2.80 -3.15 4.91
CA PHE A 84 -2.45 -4.54 5.18
C PHE A 84 -3.46 -5.46 4.51
N GLN A 85 -3.00 -6.64 4.09
CA GLN A 85 -3.84 -7.67 3.47
C GLN A 85 -5.08 -7.98 4.32
N THR A 86 -4.90 -8.14 5.64
CA THR A 86 -5.99 -8.21 6.60
C THR A 86 -6.20 -6.83 7.21
N THR A 87 -7.18 -6.11 6.72
CA THR A 87 -7.50 -4.78 7.24
C THR A 87 -8.22 -4.93 8.56
N HIS A 88 -7.52 -4.65 9.66
CA HIS A 88 -8.13 -4.59 10.98
C HIS A 88 -8.87 -3.26 11.16
N LEU A 89 -10.09 -3.20 10.65
CA LEU A 89 -11.01 -2.11 10.93
C LEU A 89 -11.72 -2.35 12.26
N PHE A 90 -12.13 -1.30 12.91
CA PHE A 90 -12.98 -1.37 14.09
C PHE A 90 -14.42 -1.66 13.63
N ASP A 91 -14.79 -2.93 13.58
CA ASP A 91 -16.04 -3.42 12.97
C ASP A 91 -17.32 -2.82 13.60
N THR A 92 -17.29 -2.53 14.89
CA THR A 92 -18.43 -1.93 15.63
C THR A 92 -18.49 -0.41 15.53
N SER A 93 -17.41 0.23 15.07
CA SER A 93 -17.34 1.68 14.89
C SER A 93 -17.85 2.08 13.51
N SER A 94 -18.22 3.35 13.37
CA SER A 94 -18.64 3.90 12.09
C SER A 94 -17.46 3.96 11.10
N VAL A 95 -17.76 4.04 9.80
CA VAL A 95 -16.76 4.21 8.75
C VAL A 95 -15.94 5.48 8.99
N ILE A 96 -16.59 6.60 9.34
CA ILE A 96 -15.89 7.87 9.58
C ILE A 96 -14.96 7.80 10.79
N ASP A 97 -15.35 7.11 11.88
CA ASP A 97 -14.51 6.96 13.06
C ASP A 97 -13.23 6.17 12.73
N ASN A 98 -13.35 5.14 11.89
CA ASN A 98 -12.18 4.40 11.41
C ASN A 98 -11.21 5.30 10.65
N ILE A 99 -11.70 6.20 9.81
CA ILE A 99 -10.84 7.10 9.02
C ILE A 99 -10.19 8.17 9.90
N ILE A 100 -10.92 8.70 10.89
CA ILE A 100 -10.38 9.67 11.87
C ILE A 100 -9.15 9.11 12.59
N VAL A 101 -9.10 7.80 12.87
CA VAL A 101 -7.92 7.15 13.47
C VAL A 101 -6.67 7.36 12.62
N GLY A 102 -6.79 7.31 11.27
CA GLY A 102 -5.67 7.58 10.37
C GLY A 102 -5.07 8.98 10.54
N TYR A 103 -5.90 9.99 10.81
CA TYR A 103 -5.45 11.35 11.02
C TYR A 103 -4.64 11.53 12.31
N ARG A 104 -4.75 10.63 13.29
CA ARG A 104 -4.03 10.70 14.59
C ARG A 104 -2.50 10.76 14.43
N LEU A 105 -1.94 10.26 13.36
CA LEU A 105 -0.50 10.42 13.06
C LEU A 105 -0.07 11.90 12.91
N ARG A 106 -0.99 12.79 12.60
CA ARG A 106 -0.76 14.23 12.40
C ARG A 106 -1.01 15.06 13.65
N THR A 107 -1.76 14.53 14.62
CA THR A 107 -2.09 15.27 15.84
C THR A 107 -0.87 15.38 16.75
N LYS A 108 -0.79 16.50 17.45
CA LYS A 108 0.26 16.81 18.46
C LYS A 108 -0.31 16.83 19.88
N SER A 109 -1.64 16.78 20.03
CA SER A 109 -2.32 16.75 21.32
C SER A 109 -1.96 15.48 22.09
N LYS A 110 -1.72 15.64 23.39
CA LYS A 110 -1.39 14.57 24.32
C LYS A 110 -2.59 14.24 25.19
N LEU A 111 -2.46 13.19 26.01
CA LEU A 111 -3.52 12.74 26.92
C LEU A 111 -4.08 13.88 27.79
N PHE A 112 -3.22 14.77 28.30
CA PHE A 112 -3.65 15.95 29.09
C PHE A 112 -4.50 16.93 28.27
N ASP A 113 -4.18 17.13 26.98
CA ASP A 113 -4.97 17.99 26.10
C ASP A 113 -6.39 17.44 25.91
N ALA A 114 -6.50 16.12 25.77
CA ALA A 114 -7.79 15.42 25.63
C ALA A 114 -8.63 15.48 26.92
N ILE A 115 -8.00 15.26 28.09
CA ILE A 115 -8.70 15.33 29.41
C ILE A 115 -9.21 16.76 29.68
N LEU A 116 -8.38 17.77 29.41
CA LEU A 116 -8.71 19.17 29.67
C LEU A 116 -9.49 19.84 28.53
N ARG A 117 -9.76 19.12 27.43
CA ARG A 117 -10.44 19.64 26.23
C ARG A 117 -9.90 20.98 25.78
N THR A 118 -8.56 21.04 25.62
CA THR A 118 -7.87 22.29 25.25
C THR A 118 -8.34 22.82 23.90
N LYS A 119 -8.13 24.12 23.64
CA LYS A 119 -8.44 24.73 22.33
C LYS A 119 -7.70 24.02 21.18
N ARG A 120 -6.51 23.48 21.45
CA ARG A 120 -5.70 22.73 20.50
C ARG A 120 -6.38 21.40 20.15
N GLU A 121 -6.80 20.65 21.15
CA GLU A 121 -7.48 19.35 20.96
C GLU A 121 -8.75 19.53 20.14
N LYS A 122 -9.62 20.49 20.50
CA LYS A 122 -10.86 20.78 19.76
C LYS A 122 -10.59 21.17 18.30
N ARG A 123 -9.51 21.89 18.02
CA ARG A 123 -9.12 22.24 16.65
C ARG A 123 -8.67 20.98 15.88
N GLU A 124 -7.80 20.16 16.48
CA GLU A 124 -7.31 18.94 15.86
C GLU A 124 -8.44 17.91 15.63
N GLU A 125 -9.43 17.83 16.52
CA GLU A 125 -10.63 17.02 16.36
C GLU A 125 -11.46 17.49 15.16
N LYS A 126 -11.68 18.79 15.01
CA LYS A 126 -12.38 19.36 13.87
C LYS A 126 -11.62 19.12 12.56
N GLU A 127 -10.32 19.36 12.53
CA GLU A 127 -9.46 19.09 11.36
C GLU A 127 -9.48 17.61 10.97
N ALA A 128 -9.48 16.68 11.96
CA ALA A 128 -9.57 15.25 11.73
C ALA A 128 -10.91 14.85 11.09
N PHE A 129 -12.01 15.45 11.58
CA PHE A 129 -13.34 15.19 11.04
C PHE A 129 -13.49 15.74 9.61
N GLU A 130 -13.07 16.98 9.37
CA GLU A 130 -13.09 17.59 8.02
C GLU A 130 -12.27 16.75 7.04
N ARG A 131 -11.06 16.33 7.45
CA ARG A 131 -10.23 15.46 6.63
C ARG A 131 -10.86 14.09 6.37
N ALA A 132 -11.55 13.51 7.35
CA ALA A 132 -12.24 12.24 7.16
C ALA A 132 -13.38 12.36 6.13
N ILE A 133 -14.15 13.45 6.15
CA ILE A 133 -15.20 13.73 5.15
C ILE A 133 -14.58 13.91 3.74
N GLU A 134 -13.51 14.67 3.59
CA GLU A 134 -12.82 14.84 2.31
C GLU A 134 -12.36 13.50 1.73
N VAL A 135 -11.77 12.66 2.57
CA VAL A 135 -11.27 11.35 2.14
C VAL A 135 -12.40 10.38 1.83
N LEU A 136 -13.51 10.42 2.60
CA LEU A 136 -14.73 9.65 2.31
C LEU A 136 -15.32 10.00 0.94
N ASP A 137 -15.40 11.29 0.62
CA ASP A 137 -15.85 11.76 -0.68
C ASP A 137 -14.88 11.30 -1.78
N PHE A 138 -13.59 11.40 -1.53
CA PHE A 138 -12.56 10.97 -2.47
C PHE A 138 -12.67 9.49 -2.84
N VAL A 139 -12.94 8.61 -1.87
CA VAL A 139 -13.09 7.17 -2.11
C VAL A 139 -14.52 6.74 -2.46
N GLY A 140 -15.48 7.68 -2.51
CA GLY A 140 -16.88 7.42 -2.89
C GLY A 140 -17.71 6.72 -1.82
N LEU A 141 -17.43 6.96 -0.52
CA LEU A 141 -18.12 6.32 0.60
C LEU A 141 -18.88 7.30 1.50
N THR A 142 -19.16 8.53 1.05
CA THR A 142 -19.82 9.56 1.87
C THR A 142 -21.17 9.10 2.44
N ASN A 143 -21.94 8.33 1.65
CA ASN A 143 -23.25 7.79 2.05
C ASN A 143 -23.14 6.71 3.14
N LEU A 144 -21.95 6.12 3.36
CA LEU A 144 -21.70 5.10 4.37
C LEU A 144 -20.99 5.65 5.62
N ALA A 145 -20.75 6.96 5.70
CA ALA A 145 -19.97 7.60 6.77
C ALA A 145 -20.35 7.13 8.17
N ASN A 146 -21.64 7.08 8.47
CA ASN A 146 -22.18 6.72 9.78
C ASN A 146 -22.54 5.22 9.93
N SER A 147 -22.31 4.41 8.89
CA SER A 147 -22.61 2.97 8.94
C SER A 147 -21.52 2.23 9.73
N PRO A 148 -21.88 1.26 10.57
CA PRO A 148 -20.92 0.36 11.19
C PRO A 148 -20.14 -0.41 10.11
N VAL A 149 -18.83 -0.55 10.28
CA VAL A 149 -17.98 -1.27 9.31
C VAL A 149 -18.41 -2.72 9.11
N SER A 150 -18.98 -3.36 10.14
CA SER A 150 -19.51 -4.73 10.04
C SER A 150 -20.63 -4.90 8.99
N THR A 151 -21.35 -3.83 8.65
CA THR A 151 -22.55 -3.86 7.79
C THR A 151 -22.27 -3.55 6.31
N ILE A 152 -21.09 -3.08 5.97
CA ILE A 152 -20.71 -2.68 4.61
C ILE A 152 -20.10 -3.85 3.81
N SER A 153 -20.11 -3.74 2.47
CA SER A 153 -19.54 -4.77 1.58
C SER A 153 -18.02 -4.91 1.73
N GLN A 154 -17.46 -6.03 1.25
CA GLN A 154 -16.01 -6.25 1.27
C GLN A 154 -15.27 -5.19 0.44
N GLU A 155 -15.81 -4.82 -0.72
CA GLU A 155 -15.27 -3.74 -1.55
C GLU A 155 -15.24 -2.41 -0.77
N SER A 156 -16.34 -2.04 -0.13
CA SER A 156 -16.39 -0.84 0.72
C SER A 156 -15.37 -0.91 1.87
N LYS A 157 -15.16 -2.07 2.51
CA LYS A 157 -14.12 -2.25 3.53
C LYS A 157 -12.72 -2.00 2.97
N LYS A 158 -12.44 -2.46 1.75
CA LYS A 158 -11.15 -2.17 1.07
C LYS A 158 -10.98 -0.67 0.81
N ARG A 159 -12.03 0.03 0.37
CA ARG A 159 -12.01 1.50 0.21
C ARG A 159 -11.82 2.22 1.54
N VAL A 160 -12.43 1.76 2.64
CA VAL A 160 -12.19 2.30 3.99
C VAL A 160 -10.73 2.15 4.40
N ALA A 161 -10.10 1.00 4.12
CA ALA A 161 -8.68 0.79 4.39
C ALA A 161 -7.78 1.76 3.62
N ILE A 162 -8.09 1.98 2.35
CA ILE A 162 -7.39 2.98 1.52
C ILE A 162 -7.64 4.39 2.06
N ALA A 163 -8.88 4.72 2.44
CA ALA A 163 -9.25 5.99 3.03
C ALA A 163 -8.49 6.28 4.33
N LEU A 164 -8.38 5.28 5.22
CA LEU A 164 -7.61 5.38 6.46
C LEU A 164 -6.14 5.71 6.16
N ALA A 165 -5.55 5.05 5.16
CA ALA A 165 -4.18 5.33 4.74
C ALA A 165 -4.05 6.74 4.13
N LEU A 166 -5.02 7.18 3.29
CA LEU A 166 -5.06 8.52 2.70
C LEU A 166 -5.25 9.64 3.73
N ALA A 167 -5.97 9.38 4.82
CA ALA A 167 -6.16 10.34 5.91
C ALA A 167 -4.85 10.73 6.58
N THR A 168 -3.83 9.87 6.55
CA THR A 168 -2.47 10.21 7.02
C THR A 168 -1.79 11.27 6.16
N GLY A 169 -2.32 11.60 4.97
CA GLY A 169 -1.74 12.52 3.97
C GLY A 169 -0.43 12.02 3.40
N PRO A 170 -0.40 10.82 2.83
CA PRO A 170 0.83 10.21 2.35
C PRO A 170 1.32 10.87 1.07
N LYS A 171 2.61 10.66 0.78
CA LYS A 171 3.24 10.94 -0.52
C LYS A 171 3.26 9.68 -1.39
N VAL A 172 3.28 8.50 -0.77
CA VAL A 172 3.18 7.19 -1.41
C VAL A 172 2.32 6.27 -0.57
N ILE A 173 1.49 5.47 -1.25
CA ILE A 173 0.67 4.44 -0.62
C ILE A 173 1.08 3.06 -1.14
N PHE A 174 1.32 2.14 -0.21
CA PHE A 174 1.57 0.74 -0.47
C PHE A 174 0.30 -0.06 -0.25
N LEU A 175 -0.24 -0.65 -1.30
CA LEU A 175 -1.48 -1.42 -1.30
C LEU A 175 -1.14 -2.92 -1.37
N ASP A 176 -1.48 -3.66 -0.33
CA ASP A 176 -1.19 -5.10 -0.23
C ASP A 176 -2.45 -5.89 -0.58
N GLU A 177 -2.52 -6.42 -1.80
CA GLU A 177 -3.63 -7.18 -2.39
C GLU A 177 -5.00 -6.49 -2.21
N PRO A 178 -5.15 -5.23 -2.64
CA PRO A 178 -6.39 -4.50 -2.44
C PRO A 178 -7.59 -5.15 -3.13
N ALA A 179 -7.39 -5.86 -4.25
CA ALA A 179 -8.45 -6.53 -4.99
C ALA A 179 -8.74 -7.97 -4.52
N ALA A 180 -8.07 -8.46 -3.44
CA ALA A 180 -8.33 -9.79 -2.92
C ALA A 180 -9.72 -9.90 -2.30
N GLY A 181 -10.48 -10.94 -2.70
CA GLY A 181 -11.81 -11.23 -2.15
C GLY A 181 -12.94 -10.33 -2.67
N ILE A 182 -12.72 -9.53 -3.71
CA ILE A 182 -13.76 -8.74 -4.38
C ILE A 182 -14.08 -9.29 -5.77
N ASN A 183 -15.31 -9.03 -6.23
CA ASN A 183 -15.80 -9.53 -7.51
C ASN A 183 -15.12 -8.83 -8.71
N PRO A 184 -15.07 -9.45 -9.91
CA PRO A 184 -14.46 -8.85 -11.09
C PRO A 184 -15.01 -7.46 -11.42
N GLY A 185 -16.33 -7.24 -11.34
CA GLY A 185 -16.95 -5.94 -11.61
C GLY A 185 -16.59 -4.84 -10.61
N GLU A 186 -16.31 -5.20 -9.35
CA GLU A 186 -15.86 -4.27 -8.31
C GLU A 186 -14.36 -3.94 -8.44
N THR A 187 -13.60 -4.82 -9.10
CA THR A 187 -12.15 -4.64 -9.33
C THR A 187 -11.87 -3.41 -10.20
N GLU A 188 -12.73 -3.15 -11.20
CA GLU A 188 -12.60 -1.98 -12.08
C GLU A 188 -12.73 -0.66 -11.29
N GLY A 189 -13.72 -0.55 -10.41
CA GLY A 189 -13.88 0.62 -9.55
C GLY A 189 -12.71 0.85 -8.58
N LEU A 190 -12.00 -0.22 -8.19
CA LEU A 190 -10.78 -0.11 -7.40
C LEU A 190 -9.59 0.36 -8.25
N ALA A 191 -9.47 -0.12 -9.49
CA ALA A 191 -8.46 0.35 -10.44
C ALA A 191 -8.62 1.85 -10.75
N GLU A 192 -9.86 2.30 -10.96
CA GLU A 192 -10.17 3.73 -11.12
C GLU A 192 -9.79 4.55 -9.88
N LEU A 193 -10.06 4.04 -8.68
CA LEU A 193 -9.64 4.69 -7.44
C LEU A 193 -8.11 4.82 -7.37
N MET A 194 -7.35 3.80 -7.76
CA MET A 194 -5.89 3.87 -7.78
C MET A 194 -5.38 4.91 -8.78
N LYS A 195 -5.98 5.03 -9.96
CA LYS A 195 -5.69 6.11 -10.92
C LYS A 195 -5.98 7.49 -10.32
N LYS A 196 -7.16 7.66 -9.70
CA LYS A 196 -7.55 8.91 -9.03
C LYS A 196 -6.56 9.29 -7.92
N ILE A 197 -6.01 8.31 -7.19
CA ILE A 197 -4.96 8.55 -6.17
C ILE A 197 -3.70 9.11 -6.82
N VAL A 198 -3.24 8.53 -7.93
CA VAL A 198 -2.05 9.01 -8.66
C VAL A 198 -2.30 10.38 -9.26
N ASP A 199 -3.46 10.62 -9.85
CA ASP A 199 -3.85 11.93 -10.42
C ASP A 199 -3.88 13.03 -9.36
N SER A 200 -4.11 12.67 -8.08
CA SER A 200 -4.01 13.61 -6.94
C SER A 200 -2.58 13.89 -6.50
N GLY A 201 -1.57 13.31 -7.16
CA GLY A 201 -0.14 13.49 -6.89
C GLY A 201 0.46 12.50 -5.88
N ILE A 202 -0.29 11.47 -5.45
CA ILE A 202 0.20 10.43 -4.55
C ILE A 202 0.71 9.25 -5.39
N THR A 203 1.92 8.80 -5.10
CA THR A 203 2.50 7.60 -5.74
C THR A 203 1.81 6.34 -5.23
N VAL A 204 1.57 5.36 -6.10
CA VAL A 204 0.98 4.08 -5.72
C VAL A 204 1.97 2.95 -5.97
N CYS A 205 2.17 2.09 -4.97
CA CYS A 205 2.85 0.82 -5.13
C CYS A 205 1.93 -0.29 -4.66
N THR A 206 1.69 -1.32 -5.49
CA THR A 206 0.74 -2.36 -5.16
C THR A 206 1.33 -3.76 -5.32
N ILE A 207 0.97 -4.67 -4.42
CA ILE A 207 1.10 -6.11 -4.64
C ILE A 207 -0.26 -6.61 -5.11
N GLU A 208 -0.32 -7.30 -6.22
CA GLU A 208 -1.55 -7.86 -6.77
C GLU A 208 -1.31 -9.19 -7.50
N HIS A 209 -2.37 -10.01 -7.53
CA HIS A 209 -2.40 -11.27 -8.26
C HIS A 209 -3.34 -11.21 -9.48
N LYS A 210 -4.24 -10.22 -9.56
CA LYS A 210 -5.16 -10.03 -10.68
C LYS A 210 -4.44 -9.41 -11.87
N MET A 211 -3.83 -10.26 -12.71
CA MET A 211 -2.97 -9.82 -13.82
C MET A 211 -3.69 -8.86 -14.78
N GLN A 212 -4.96 -9.12 -15.12
CA GLN A 212 -5.73 -8.23 -16.02
C GLN A 212 -5.81 -6.80 -15.48
N MET A 213 -6.06 -6.65 -14.16
CA MET A 213 -6.08 -5.33 -13.52
C MET A 213 -4.72 -4.65 -13.62
N ILE A 214 -3.64 -5.36 -13.31
CA ILE A 214 -2.27 -4.80 -13.29
C ILE A 214 -1.80 -4.42 -14.68
N MET A 215 -2.06 -5.26 -15.68
CA MET A 215 -1.68 -4.98 -17.08
C MET A 215 -2.38 -3.75 -17.66
N GLY A 216 -3.58 -3.41 -17.17
CA GLY A 216 -4.31 -2.20 -17.59
C GLY A 216 -4.06 -0.96 -16.72
N LEU A 217 -3.29 -1.09 -15.62
CA LEU A 217 -3.19 -0.05 -14.61
C LEU A 217 -1.75 0.42 -14.34
N ALA A 218 -0.78 -0.51 -14.30
CA ALA A 218 0.57 -0.21 -13.86
C ALA A 218 1.38 0.51 -14.93
N ASP A 219 2.20 1.49 -14.52
CA ASP A 219 3.22 2.11 -15.36
C ASP A 219 4.50 1.28 -15.41
N ASN A 220 4.82 0.62 -14.28
CA ASN A 220 6.01 -0.21 -14.13
C ASN A 220 5.69 -1.43 -13.27
N ILE A 221 6.21 -2.58 -13.66
CA ILE A 221 6.01 -3.85 -12.95
C ILE A 221 7.37 -4.43 -12.57
N MET A 222 7.51 -4.83 -11.31
CA MET A 222 8.63 -5.65 -10.84
C MET A 222 8.13 -7.07 -10.58
N VAL A 223 8.85 -8.05 -11.08
CA VAL A 223 8.56 -9.47 -10.85
C VAL A 223 9.57 -10.04 -9.86
N LEU A 224 9.05 -10.54 -8.74
CA LEU A 224 9.84 -11.29 -7.75
C LEU A 224 9.59 -12.79 -7.90
N ASN A 225 10.66 -13.57 -7.80
CA ASN A 225 10.61 -15.02 -7.69
C ASN A 225 11.70 -15.50 -6.73
N HIS A 226 11.36 -16.36 -5.75
CA HIS A 226 12.27 -16.86 -4.72
C HIS A 226 13.14 -15.77 -4.05
N GLY A 227 12.57 -14.60 -3.80
CA GLY A 227 13.25 -13.47 -3.16
C GLY A 227 14.04 -12.57 -4.11
N ALA A 228 14.31 -12.99 -5.33
CA ALA A 228 15.08 -12.23 -6.32
C ALA A 228 14.17 -11.49 -7.32
N LYS A 229 14.63 -10.33 -7.80
CA LYS A 229 14.02 -9.64 -8.93
C LYS A 229 14.42 -10.34 -10.22
N ILE A 230 13.46 -10.96 -10.92
CA ILE A 230 13.70 -11.68 -12.18
C ILE A 230 13.40 -10.84 -13.43
N ALA A 231 12.53 -9.83 -13.31
CA ALA A 231 12.20 -8.91 -14.39
C ALA A 231 11.70 -7.56 -13.85
N GLN A 232 11.79 -6.53 -14.69
CA GLN A 232 11.22 -5.21 -14.47
C GLN A 232 10.94 -4.57 -15.81
N GLY A 233 9.81 -3.88 -15.96
CA GLY A 233 9.46 -3.16 -17.18
C GLY A 233 8.00 -2.74 -17.21
N THR A 234 7.57 -2.27 -18.37
CA THR A 234 6.16 -1.97 -18.68
C THR A 234 5.32 -3.25 -18.68
N PRO A 235 3.99 -3.14 -18.54
CA PRO A 235 3.09 -4.30 -18.64
C PRO A 235 3.33 -5.15 -19.91
N GLU A 236 3.56 -4.50 -21.04
CA GLU A 236 3.78 -5.18 -22.33
C GLU A 236 5.12 -5.96 -22.35
N GLU A 237 6.19 -5.38 -21.81
CA GLU A 237 7.49 -6.06 -21.68
C GLU A 237 7.39 -7.28 -20.75
N ILE A 238 6.68 -7.14 -19.62
CA ILE A 238 6.51 -8.21 -18.64
C ILE A 238 5.65 -9.35 -19.19
N LYS A 239 4.56 -9.04 -19.91
CA LYS A 239 3.67 -10.03 -20.53
C LYS A 239 4.42 -10.95 -21.51
N ASN A 240 5.41 -10.41 -22.23
CA ASN A 240 6.15 -11.14 -23.26
C ASN A 240 7.50 -11.68 -22.75
N ASN A 241 7.81 -11.56 -21.47
CA ASN A 241 9.10 -11.97 -20.91
C ASN A 241 9.14 -13.48 -20.66
N PRO A 242 10.02 -14.26 -21.33
CA PRO A 242 10.09 -15.72 -21.17
C PRO A 242 10.36 -16.18 -19.73
N THR A 243 11.24 -15.46 -19.01
CA THR A 243 11.58 -15.77 -17.61
C THR A 243 10.37 -15.59 -16.68
N VAL A 244 9.53 -14.59 -16.96
CA VAL A 244 8.29 -14.37 -16.20
C VAL A 244 7.29 -15.48 -16.49
N ILE A 245 7.10 -15.82 -17.76
CA ILE A 245 6.19 -16.91 -18.19
C ILE A 245 6.60 -18.22 -17.51
N GLU A 246 7.89 -18.58 -17.55
CA GLU A 246 8.44 -19.78 -16.92
C GLU A 246 8.20 -19.79 -15.40
N ALA A 247 8.42 -18.66 -14.70
CA ALA A 247 8.22 -18.55 -13.27
C ALA A 247 6.76 -18.78 -12.84
N TYR A 248 5.80 -18.46 -13.69
CA TYR A 248 4.37 -18.71 -13.43
C TYR A 248 3.92 -20.10 -13.89
N LEU A 249 4.47 -20.65 -14.97
CA LEU A 249 4.15 -22.01 -15.46
C LEU A 249 4.84 -23.11 -14.65
N GLY A 250 6.01 -22.84 -14.09
CA GLY A 250 6.77 -23.79 -13.26
C GLY A 250 6.22 -23.99 -11.84
N GLY A 251 5.32 -23.11 -11.36
CA GLY A 251 4.56 -23.29 -10.14
C GLY A 251 3.15 -23.78 -10.48
N GLU A 252 2.70 -24.89 -9.88
CA GLU A 252 1.39 -25.50 -10.10
C GLU A 252 0.22 -24.51 -9.99
N SER A 253 -0.10 -23.80 -11.06
CA SER A 253 -1.31 -22.97 -11.25
C SER A 253 -1.45 -22.49 -12.69
N SER A 254 -1.55 -23.44 -13.63
CA SER A 254 -1.62 -23.14 -15.08
C SER A 254 -3.01 -22.73 -15.60
N ALA A 255 -3.95 -22.32 -14.75
CA ALA A 255 -5.34 -22.13 -15.16
C ALA A 255 -5.85 -20.68 -15.24
N GLU A 256 -5.09 -19.66 -14.80
CA GLU A 256 -5.57 -18.26 -14.74
C GLU A 256 -4.60 -17.21 -15.31
N VAL A 257 -3.56 -17.63 -16.02
CA VAL A 257 -2.54 -16.69 -16.51
C VAL A 257 -2.54 -16.70 -18.04
N ILE A 258 -3.51 -16.08 -18.68
CA ILE A 258 -3.37 -15.37 -19.98
C ILE A 258 -4.66 -14.61 -20.24
#